data_e3376f63691133fbeef371cedf046f70
#
_entry.id   e3376f63691133fbeef371cedf046f70
#
_cell.length_a   1.000
_cell.length_b   1.000
_cell.length_c   1.000
_cell.angle_alpha   90.00
_cell.angle_beta   90.00
_cell.angle_gamma   90.00
#
_symmetry.space_group_name_H-M   'P 1'
#
loop_
_entity.id
_entity.type
_entity.pdbx_description
1 polymer ?
#
loop_
_entity_poly.entity_id
_entity_poly.type
_entity_poly.pdbx_seq_one_letter_code
_entity_poly.pdbx_strand_id
1 'polypeptide(L)'
;MKFIMRLVIQVIKYISWPAFCGTLIGVIILQYQQLARIDDSLENLDQGAFPAVSISFANSISSASPSVVGITATRFDVESVERASDDQLNLYLEEQDSLGSGVIVSEDGFILTNLHVVDNLFDLFDTEVTLSDGRKTPATVIAWDKKNDLAVLHINMGDLTPIEIGDPSKTQVGDLVFAIGYPRNIGQSVSQGIISAITHNTDSTVSILQTDAAINPGNSGGALIDINGQLIGINSSIFSESGKFEGIGFATPASTAIESMKELIISAIDANSGYLGVITGEALTSESSQLFFGVDDVRGMLVESVDDGGAAKRAGIRPGDVITKVDNTQVLKAENILKEIRNKKPGDTIAIEVFRDDKIIKVMTSLGFGEARIIDPQSQN
;
A
#
# COMPACT_ATOMS: atom_id res chain seq x y z
N MET A 1 -105.36 -22.96 19.87
CA MET A 1 -104.13 -22.99 19.03
C MET A 1 -103.44 -21.59 18.97
N LYS A 2 -104.11 -20.49 18.76
CA LYS A 2 -103.49 -19.12 18.66
C LYS A 2 -102.78 -18.66 19.98
N PHE A 3 -103.26 -19.08 21.12
CA PHE A 3 -102.72 -18.66 22.42
C PHE A 3 -101.38 -19.35 22.73
N ILE A 4 -101.24 -20.65 22.44
CA ILE A 4 -100.04 -21.45 22.61
C ILE A 4 -98.94 -20.93 21.67
N MET A 5 -99.29 -20.57 20.44
CA MET A 5 -98.40 -20.04 19.45
C MET A 5 -97.81 -18.66 19.88
N ARG A 6 -98.62 -17.78 20.52
CA ARG A 6 -98.15 -16.51 21.06
C ARG A 6 -97.23 -16.68 22.24
N LEU A 7 -97.50 -17.64 23.10
CA LEU A 7 -96.65 -17.94 24.24
C LEU A 7 -95.29 -18.48 23.80
N VAL A 8 -95.30 -19.39 22.81
CA VAL A 8 -94.06 -19.96 22.23
C VAL A 8 -93.20 -18.84 21.55
N ILE A 9 -93.85 -17.93 20.83
CA ILE A 9 -93.12 -16.79 20.22
C ILE A 9 -92.54 -15.83 21.25
N GLN A 10 -93.20 -15.57 22.36
CA GLN A 10 -92.69 -14.76 23.46
C GLN A 10 -91.52 -15.47 24.18
N VAL A 11 -91.60 -16.76 24.42
CA VAL A 11 -90.55 -17.52 25.07
C VAL A 11 -89.31 -17.59 24.13
N ILE A 12 -89.52 -17.79 22.85
CA ILE A 12 -88.41 -17.78 21.87
C ILE A 12 -87.78 -16.39 21.81
N LYS A 13 -88.53 -15.29 21.84
CA LYS A 13 -87.97 -13.94 21.93
C LYS A 13 -87.21 -13.67 23.23
N TYR A 14 -87.61 -14.19 24.32
CA TYR A 14 -86.96 -14.02 25.60
C TYR A 14 -85.68 -14.84 25.76
N ILE A 15 -85.59 -15.98 25.08
CA ILE A 15 -84.43 -16.86 25.14
C ILE A 15 -83.41 -16.54 24.00
N SER A 16 -83.93 -16.15 22.83
CA SER A 16 -83.06 -15.93 21.68
C SER A 16 -82.11 -14.71 21.86
N TRP A 17 -82.58 -13.64 22.48
CA TRP A 17 -81.78 -12.46 22.69
C TRP A 17 -80.62 -12.64 23.68
N PRO A 18 -80.81 -13.23 24.89
CA PRO A 18 -79.71 -13.56 25.77
C PRO A 18 -78.74 -14.59 25.15
N ALA A 19 -79.25 -15.60 24.45
CA ALA A 19 -78.43 -16.60 23.76
C ALA A 19 -77.55 -15.95 22.63
N PHE A 20 -78.14 -15.02 21.87
CA PHE A 20 -77.39 -14.27 20.86
C PHE A 20 -76.32 -13.36 21.47
N CYS A 21 -76.66 -12.66 22.58
CA CYS A 21 -75.69 -11.85 23.31
C CYS A 21 -74.58 -12.71 23.91
N GLY A 22 -74.91 -13.86 24.45
CA GLY A 22 -73.92 -14.80 25.00
C GLY A 22 -72.94 -15.37 23.96
N THR A 23 -73.47 -15.72 22.78
CA THR A 23 -72.63 -16.17 21.68
C THR A 23 -71.73 -15.04 21.15
N LEU A 24 -72.27 -13.82 21.04
CA LEU A 24 -71.47 -12.66 20.60
C LEU A 24 -70.33 -12.34 21.58
N ILE A 25 -70.63 -12.34 22.86
CA ILE A 25 -69.60 -12.16 23.92
C ILE A 25 -68.59 -13.27 23.89
N GLY A 26 -68.99 -14.52 23.69
CA GLY A 26 -68.09 -15.65 23.53
C GLY A 26 -67.16 -15.52 22.33
N VAL A 27 -67.68 -15.04 21.19
CA VAL A 27 -66.85 -14.78 19.99
C VAL A 27 -65.87 -13.64 20.25
N ILE A 28 -66.31 -12.56 20.92
CA ILE A 28 -65.43 -11.45 21.28
C ILE A 28 -64.30 -11.90 22.23
N ILE A 29 -64.61 -12.71 23.23
CA ILE A 29 -63.62 -13.25 24.14
C ILE A 29 -62.60 -14.15 23.39
N LEU A 30 -63.08 -15.00 22.48
CA LEU A 30 -62.21 -15.84 21.69
C LEU A 30 -61.32 -15.02 20.76
N GLN A 31 -61.84 -13.99 20.13
CA GLN A 31 -61.05 -13.06 19.32
C GLN A 31 -59.99 -12.30 20.13
N TYR A 32 -60.40 -11.84 21.32
CA TYR A 32 -59.46 -11.18 22.24
C TYR A 32 -58.33 -12.14 22.71
N GLN A 33 -58.65 -13.40 23.01
CA GLN A 33 -57.67 -14.40 23.35
C GLN A 33 -56.75 -14.77 22.16
N GLN A 34 -57.27 -14.76 20.93
CA GLN A 34 -56.42 -14.94 19.73
C GLN A 34 -55.49 -13.75 19.52
N LEU A 35 -55.97 -12.52 19.69
CA LEU A 35 -55.13 -11.33 19.60
C LEU A 35 -54.03 -11.31 20.66
N ALA A 36 -54.38 -11.65 21.92
CA ALA A 36 -53.42 -11.74 23.02
C ALA A 36 -52.34 -12.82 22.75
N ARG A 37 -52.69 -13.97 22.11
CA ARG A 37 -51.71 -14.98 21.73
C ARG A 37 -50.81 -14.53 20.56
N ILE A 38 -51.31 -13.68 19.67
CA ILE A 38 -50.52 -13.08 18.60
C ILE A 38 -49.53 -12.08 19.18
N ASP A 39 -49.98 -11.25 20.12
CA ASP A 39 -49.14 -10.29 20.83
C ASP A 39 -48.01 -10.99 21.59
N ASP A 40 -48.32 -12.03 22.37
CA ASP A 40 -47.32 -12.87 23.06
C ASP A 40 -46.33 -13.53 22.06
N SER A 41 -46.82 -13.93 20.89
CA SER A 41 -45.99 -14.51 19.84
C SER A 41 -45.07 -13.47 19.18
N LEU A 42 -45.52 -12.22 19.05
CA LEU A 42 -44.73 -11.10 18.51
C LEU A 42 -43.68 -10.65 19.54
N GLU A 43 -44.03 -10.57 20.85
CA GLU A 43 -43.06 -10.30 21.90
C GLU A 43 -41.97 -11.37 22.03
N ASN A 44 -42.34 -12.66 21.83
CA ASN A 44 -41.37 -13.76 21.83
C ASN A 44 -40.49 -13.76 20.55
N LEU A 45 -40.96 -13.22 19.42
CA LEU A 45 -40.16 -12.99 18.22
C LEU A 45 -39.17 -11.82 18.42
N ASP A 46 -39.56 -10.82 19.15
CA ASP A 46 -38.70 -9.65 19.46
C ASP A 46 -37.62 -10.00 20.51
N GLN A 47 -37.91 -10.96 21.43
CA GLN A 47 -36.90 -11.50 22.36
C GLN A 47 -35.99 -12.55 21.75
N GLY A 48 -36.36 -13.11 20.61
CA GLY A 48 -35.48 -13.89 19.72
C GLY A 48 -34.72 -12.97 18.76
N ALA A 49 -34.28 -11.80 19.24
CA ALA A 49 -33.34 -10.97 18.50
C ALA A 49 -32.16 -11.88 18.13
N PHE A 50 -32.08 -12.27 16.86
CA PHE A 50 -30.84 -12.78 16.31
C PHE A 50 -29.77 -11.81 16.80
N PRO A 51 -28.71 -12.29 17.49
CA PRO A 51 -27.64 -11.39 17.85
C PRO A 51 -27.31 -10.67 16.55
N ALA A 52 -27.46 -9.35 16.55
CA ALA A 52 -27.04 -8.56 15.40
C ALA A 52 -25.57 -8.90 15.22
N VAL A 53 -25.27 -9.81 14.29
CA VAL A 53 -23.90 -10.11 13.92
C VAL A 53 -23.43 -8.83 13.28
N SER A 54 -22.78 -7.99 14.09
CA SER A 54 -22.09 -6.82 13.57
C SER A 54 -20.95 -7.35 12.71
N ILE A 55 -21.21 -7.48 11.41
CA ILE A 55 -20.17 -7.81 10.45
C ILE A 55 -19.29 -6.56 10.33
N SER A 56 -18.12 -6.61 10.94
CA SER A 56 -17.11 -5.57 10.83
C SER A 56 -15.87 -6.15 10.16
N PHE A 57 -15.38 -5.44 9.14
CA PHE A 57 -14.15 -5.77 8.43
C PHE A 57 -12.95 -4.94 8.93
N ALA A 58 -13.11 -4.25 10.07
CA ALA A 58 -12.07 -3.41 10.64
C ALA A 58 -10.75 -4.18 10.88
N ASN A 59 -10.82 -5.44 11.29
CA ASN A 59 -9.62 -6.27 11.50
C ASN A 59 -8.88 -6.55 10.19
N SER A 60 -9.59 -6.91 9.12
CA SER A 60 -9.02 -7.17 7.79
C SER A 60 -8.36 -5.92 7.21
N ILE A 61 -9.04 -4.77 7.36
CA ILE A 61 -8.52 -3.48 6.92
C ILE A 61 -7.30 -3.09 7.76
N SER A 62 -7.35 -3.20 9.09
CA SER A 62 -6.25 -2.82 9.97
C SER A 62 -5.01 -3.71 9.82
N SER A 63 -5.15 -4.96 9.41
CA SER A 63 -4.01 -5.85 9.11
C SER A 63 -3.29 -5.44 7.81
N ALA A 64 -4.03 -5.03 6.78
CA ALA A 64 -3.47 -4.64 5.48
C ALA A 64 -3.01 -3.17 5.42
N SER A 65 -3.66 -2.27 6.17
CA SER A 65 -3.39 -0.83 6.17
C SER A 65 -1.93 -0.45 6.35
N PRO A 66 -1.14 -1.06 7.25
CA PRO A 66 0.28 -0.71 7.42
C PRO A 66 1.13 -0.97 6.18
N SER A 67 0.68 -1.87 5.30
CA SER A 67 1.38 -2.24 4.08
C SER A 67 1.06 -1.34 2.88
N VAL A 68 0.05 -0.46 2.99
CA VAL A 68 -0.33 0.43 1.90
C VAL A 68 0.23 1.83 2.17
N VAL A 69 0.93 2.38 1.19
CA VAL A 69 1.65 3.65 1.28
C VAL A 69 1.13 4.66 0.27
N GLY A 70 1.30 5.94 0.59
CA GLY A 70 1.13 7.02 -0.37
C GLY A 70 2.41 7.24 -1.18
N ILE A 71 2.26 7.55 -2.46
CA ILE A 71 3.37 7.89 -3.36
C ILE A 71 3.11 9.28 -3.91
N THR A 72 4.11 10.14 -3.78
CA THR A 72 4.16 11.44 -4.44
C THR A 72 5.36 11.43 -5.37
N ALA A 73 5.12 11.59 -6.67
CA ALA A 73 6.17 11.75 -7.67
C ALA A 73 6.12 13.17 -8.20
N THR A 74 7.13 13.98 -7.87
CA THR A 74 7.21 15.38 -8.25
C THR A 74 8.02 15.54 -9.54
N ARG A 75 7.45 16.15 -10.56
CA ARG A 75 8.11 16.50 -11.81
C ARG A 75 8.39 17.99 -11.87
N PHE A 76 9.56 18.33 -12.41
CA PHE A 76 9.94 19.71 -12.67
C PHE A 76 9.91 19.97 -14.19
N ASP A 77 8.89 20.69 -14.65
CA ASP A 77 8.82 21.13 -16.05
C ASP A 77 9.48 22.50 -16.21
N VAL A 78 10.16 22.74 -17.32
CA VAL A 78 10.74 24.06 -17.63
C VAL A 78 9.61 24.97 -18.11
N GLU A 79 9.13 25.86 -17.22
CA GLU A 79 8.11 26.86 -17.55
C GLU A 79 8.65 27.93 -18.49
N SER A 80 9.85 28.46 -18.20
CA SER A 80 10.48 29.47 -19.06
C SER A 80 11.99 29.48 -18.91
N VAL A 81 12.67 30.00 -19.94
CA VAL A 81 14.12 30.20 -19.98
C VAL A 81 14.37 31.66 -20.26
N GLU A 82 14.95 32.35 -19.29
CA GLU A 82 15.35 33.75 -19.45
C GLU A 82 16.88 33.89 -19.54
N ARG A 83 17.35 34.72 -20.47
CA ARG A 83 18.76 35.03 -20.56
C ARG A 83 19.09 36.23 -19.65
N ALA A 84 19.92 35.97 -18.66
CA ALA A 84 20.47 37.03 -17.81
C ALA A 84 21.50 37.87 -18.56
N SER A 85 21.82 39.09 -18.05
CA SER A 85 22.71 40.07 -18.70
C SER A 85 24.18 39.64 -18.79
N ASP A 86 24.56 38.55 -18.09
CA ASP A 86 25.92 38.02 -17.97
C ASP A 86 26.12 36.65 -18.70
N ASP A 87 25.28 36.38 -19.70
CA ASP A 87 25.26 35.15 -20.49
C ASP A 87 24.86 33.89 -19.73
N GLN A 88 24.29 34.04 -18.52
CA GLN A 88 23.68 32.98 -17.74
C GLN A 88 22.25 32.77 -18.19
N LEU A 89 21.78 31.49 -18.16
CA LEU A 89 20.40 31.09 -18.41
C LEU A 89 19.71 30.84 -17.07
N ASN A 90 18.64 31.59 -16.80
CA ASN A 90 17.75 31.33 -15.67
C ASN A 90 16.64 30.37 -16.18
N LEU A 91 16.54 29.20 -15.55
CA LEU A 91 15.47 28.23 -15.78
C LEU A 91 14.43 28.43 -14.68
N TYR A 92 13.20 28.69 -15.07
CA TYR A 92 12.06 28.68 -14.16
C TYR A 92 11.38 27.32 -14.28
N LEU A 93 11.27 26.61 -13.16
CA LEU A 93 10.73 25.26 -13.10
C LEU A 93 9.34 25.32 -12.45
N GLU A 94 8.38 24.62 -13.03
CA GLU A 94 7.06 24.38 -12.46
C GLU A 94 7.02 22.96 -11.89
N GLU A 95 6.59 22.83 -10.63
CA GLU A 95 6.42 21.53 -9.96
C GLU A 95 5.06 20.94 -10.31
N GLN A 96 5.03 19.70 -10.75
CA GLN A 96 3.81 18.92 -10.99
C GLN A 96 3.87 17.62 -10.21
N ASP A 97 2.93 17.46 -9.27
CA ASP A 97 2.82 16.25 -8.47
C ASP A 97 1.88 15.22 -9.11
N SER A 98 2.39 14.00 -9.27
CA SER A 98 1.59 12.81 -9.50
C SER A 98 1.38 12.10 -8.17
N LEU A 99 0.13 11.81 -7.84
CA LEU A 99 -0.26 11.17 -6.58
C LEU A 99 -0.81 9.77 -6.84
N GLY A 100 -0.31 8.82 -6.09
CA GLY A 100 -0.75 7.44 -6.14
C GLY A 100 -0.54 6.71 -4.83
N SER A 101 -0.67 5.42 -4.90
CA SER A 101 -0.47 4.50 -3.78
C SER A 101 0.54 3.42 -4.15
N GLY A 102 1.05 2.74 -3.15
CA GLY A 102 1.88 1.56 -3.31
C GLY A 102 1.59 0.52 -2.24
N VAL A 103 2.11 -0.68 -2.45
CA VAL A 103 1.96 -1.81 -1.54
C VAL A 103 3.34 -2.33 -1.16
N ILE A 104 3.69 -2.29 0.13
CA ILE A 104 4.91 -2.89 0.66
C ILE A 104 4.80 -4.40 0.56
N VAL A 105 5.75 -5.04 -0.12
CA VAL A 105 5.72 -6.48 -0.38
C VAL A 105 6.88 -7.23 0.27
N SER A 106 7.85 -6.53 0.85
CA SER A 106 8.95 -7.12 1.59
C SER A 106 9.44 -6.23 2.72
N GLU A 107 10.03 -6.84 3.76
CA GLU A 107 10.71 -6.12 4.86
C GLU A 107 11.96 -5.36 4.38
N ASP A 108 12.52 -5.76 3.23
CA ASP A 108 13.67 -5.11 2.60
C ASP A 108 13.32 -3.79 1.88
N GLY A 109 12.05 -3.38 1.88
CA GLY A 109 11.63 -2.08 1.35
C GLY A 109 11.18 -2.09 -0.11
N PHE A 110 10.85 -3.25 -0.69
CA PHE A 110 10.25 -3.30 -2.01
C PHE A 110 8.77 -2.95 -1.97
N ILE A 111 8.36 -2.07 -2.89
CA ILE A 111 7.00 -1.56 -3.01
C ILE A 111 6.53 -1.77 -4.45
N LEU A 112 5.35 -2.36 -4.61
CA LEU A 112 4.63 -2.41 -5.89
C LEU A 112 3.72 -1.19 -6.04
N THR A 113 3.68 -0.63 -7.25
CA THR A 113 2.74 0.42 -7.65
C THR A 113 2.42 0.27 -9.13
N ASN A 114 1.59 1.15 -9.68
CA ASN A 114 1.40 1.26 -11.12
C ASN A 114 2.49 2.10 -11.77
N LEU A 115 2.83 1.76 -13.02
CA LEU A 115 3.79 2.51 -13.79
C LEU A 115 3.32 3.96 -14.01
N HIS A 116 2.05 4.17 -14.38
CA HIS A 116 1.51 5.51 -14.64
C HIS A 116 1.54 6.45 -13.41
N VAL A 117 1.70 5.92 -12.19
CA VAL A 117 1.90 6.75 -10.98
C VAL A 117 3.28 7.40 -10.99
N VAL A 118 4.27 6.71 -11.58
CA VAL A 118 5.68 7.11 -11.62
C VAL A 118 6.24 7.31 -13.03
N ASP A 119 5.39 7.26 -14.09
CA ASP A 119 5.78 7.22 -15.53
C ASP A 119 6.33 8.54 -16.07
N ASN A 120 6.39 9.56 -15.27
CA ASN A 120 7.02 10.80 -15.70
C ASN A 120 8.57 10.75 -15.66
N LEU A 121 9.15 9.58 -15.88
CA LEU A 121 10.51 9.14 -15.56
C LEU A 121 11.66 9.73 -16.39
N PHE A 122 11.43 10.68 -17.29
CA PHE A 122 12.50 11.08 -18.21
C PHE A 122 13.19 12.40 -17.86
N ASP A 123 12.72 13.12 -16.83
CA ASP A 123 13.32 14.37 -16.38
C ASP A 123 13.39 14.38 -14.83
N LEU A 124 14.23 15.17 -14.24
CA LEU A 124 14.53 15.30 -12.80
C LEU A 124 13.33 15.04 -11.87
N PHE A 125 13.33 13.90 -11.12
CA PHE A 125 12.24 13.50 -10.23
C PHE A 125 12.69 13.26 -8.81
N ASP A 126 11.81 13.66 -7.90
CA ASP A 126 11.81 13.15 -6.55
C ASP A 126 10.56 12.28 -6.32
N THR A 127 10.76 11.03 -5.94
CA THR A 127 9.67 10.15 -5.51
C THR A 127 9.74 9.99 -4.00
N GLU A 128 8.69 10.42 -3.31
CA GLU A 128 8.54 10.27 -1.87
C GLU A 128 7.46 9.25 -1.55
N VAL A 129 7.75 8.36 -0.60
CA VAL A 129 6.79 7.41 -0.03
C VAL A 129 6.41 7.86 1.36
N THR A 130 5.10 7.91 1.62
CA THR A 130 4.51 8.19 2.94
C THR A 130 3.87 6.92 3.49
N LEU A 131 4.35 6.44 4.64
CA LEU A 131 3.81 5.25 5.33
C LEU A 131 2.52 5.60 6.09
N SER A 132 1.78 4.56 6.47
CA SER A 132 0.53 4.70 7.23
C SER A 132 0.69 5.37 8.60
N ASP A 133 1.88 5.28 9.21
CA ASP A 133 2.25 5.92 10.47
C ASP A 133 2.76 7.37 10.32
N GLY A 134 2.81 7.88 9.07
CA GLY A 134 3.23 9.22 8.74
C GLY A 134 4.74 9.37 8.50
N ARG A 135 5.55 8.31 8.64
CA ARG A 135 6.96 8.34 8.23
C ARG A 135 7.05 8.56 6.72
N LYS A 136 8.04 9.35 6.31
CA LYS A 136 8.32 9.67 4.91
C LYS A 136 9.75 9.31 4.56
N THR A 137 9.96 8.88 3.32
CA THR A 137 11.29 8.55 2.82
C THR A 137 11.34 8.69 1.30
N PRO A 138 12.49 9.10 0.74
CA PRO A 138 12.73 9.00 -0.69
C PRO A 138 12.61 7.53 -1.14
N ALA A 139 12.10 7.33 -2.35
CA ALA A 139 12.00 6.05 -3.01
C ALA A 139 12.71 6.05 -4.35
N THR A 140 13.37 4.96 -4.67
CA THR A 140 14.01 4.75 -5.97
C THR A 140 13.14 3.84 -6.84
N VAL A 141 12.79 4.28 -8.04
CA VAL A 141 12.16 3.39 -9.04
C VAL A 141 13.26 2.49 -9.58
N ILE A 142 13.15 1.17 -9.35
CA ILE A 142 14.20 0.21 -9.73
C ILE A 142 13.93 -0.51 -11.05
N ALA A 143 12.64 -0.73 -11.36
CA ALA A 143 12.23 -1.36 -12.62
C ALA A 143 10.72 -1.18 -12.86
N TRP A 144 10.27 -1.43 -14.11
CA TRP A 144 8.85 -1.40 -14.48
C TRP A 144 8.47 -2.41 -15.56
N ASP A 145 7.18 -2.70 -15.63
CA ASP A 145 6.53 -3.52 -16.64
C ASP A 145 5.41 -2.72 -17.32
N LYS A 146 5.66 -2.26 -18.54
CA LYS A 146 4.68 -1.50 -19.33
C LYS A 146 3.45 -2.31 -19.71
N LYS A 147 3.61 -3.62 -19.88
CA LYS A 147 2.52 -4.50 -20.32
C LYS A 147 1.43 -4.60 -19.26
N ASN A 148 1.84 -4.72 -17.98
CA ASN A 148 0.94 -4.89 -16.85
C ASN A 148 0.73 -3.59 -16.06
N ASP A 149 1.28 -2.44 -16.54
CA ASP A 149 1.23 -1.15 -15.86
C ASP A 149 1.73 -1.26 -14.40
N LEU A 150 2.88 -1.88 -14.19
CA LEU A 150 3.49 -2.08 -12.87
C LEU A 150 4.85 -1.40 -12.78
N ALA A 151 5.18 -0.90 -11.60
CA ALA A 151 6.51 -0.43 -11.25
C ALA A 151 6.91 -0.96 -9.87
N VAL A 152 8.20 -1.16 -9.68
CA VAL A 152 8.80 -1.56 -8.42
C VAL A 152 9.64 -0.40 -7.89
N LEU A 153 9.31 0.04 -6.69
CA LEU A 153 10.10 1.01 -5.94
C LEU A 153 10.89 0.30 -4.85
N HIS A 154 11.96 0.92 -4.44
CA HIS A 154 12.73 0.51 -3.27
C HIS A 154 12.90 1.69 -2.31
N ILE A 155 12.63 1.46 -1.03
CA ILE A 155 12.88 2.41 0.06
C ILE A 155 13.89 1.82 1.04
N ASN A 156 14.73 2.67 1.60
CA ASN A 156 15.70 2.28 2.61
C ASN A 156 15.18 2.65 4.01
N MET A 157 14.21 1.88 4.52
CA MET A 157 13.59 2.13 5.83
C MET A 157 13.36 0.82 6.56
N GLY A 158 13.55 0.81 7.87
CA GLY A 158 13.25 -0.34 8.73
C GLY A 158 11.82 -0.33 9.27
N ASP A 159 11.46 -1.38 9.99
CA ASP A 159 10.15 -1.56 10.62
C ASP A 159 8.99 -1.44 9.62
N LEU A 160 9.13 -2.14 8.50
CA LEU A 160 8.13 -2.24 7.46
C LEU A 160 7.24 -3.46 7.68
N THR A 161 5.96 -3.32 7.33
CA THR A 161 4.99 -4.42 7.41
C THR A 161 4.60 -4.82 5.98
N PRO A 162 5.13 -5.94 5.45
CA PRO A 162 4.72 -6.46 4.14
C PRO A 162 3.27 -6.93 4.17
N ILE A 163 2.58 -6.78 3.03
CA ILE A 163 1.21 -7.28 2.88
C ILE A 163 1.20 -8.81 2.79
N GLU A 164 0.20 -9.43 3.37
CA GLU A 164 -0.04 -10.86 3.16
C GLU A 164 -0.62 -11.08 1.76
N ILE A 165 -0.01 -11.99 0.99
CA ILE A 165 -0.43 -12.26 -0.39
C ILE A 165 -1.52 -13.32 -0.39
N GLY A 166 -2.68 -12.99 -0.95
CA GLY A 166 -3.78 -13.90 -1.17
C GLY A 166 -3.61 -14.72 -2.46
N ASP A 167 -4.61 -15.54 -2.74
CA ASP A 167 -4.64 -16.39 -3.92
C ASP A 167 -5.77 -15.93 -4.88
N PRO A 168 -5.47 -15.11 -5.90
CA PRO A 168 -6.49 -14.64 -6.83
C PRO A 168 -7.20 -15.76 -7.61
N SER A 169 -6.61 -16.96 -7.68
CA SER A 169 -7.26 -18.10 -8.34
C SER A 169 -8.49 -18.63 -7.59
N LYS A 170 -8.61 -18.32 -6.31
CA LYS A 170 -9.76 -18.67 -5.47
C LYS A 170 -10.84 -17.60 -5.46
N THR A 171 -10.53 -16.41 -5.98
CA THR A 171 -11.45 -15.29 -6.03
C THR A 171 -12.60 -15.57 -6.99
N GLN A 172 -13.82 -15.26 -6.59
CA GLN A 172 -15.04 -15.47 -7.36
C GLN A 172 -15.81 -14.18 -7.55
N VAL A 173 -16.59 -14.12 -8.63
CA VAL A 173 -17.54 -13.01 -8.83
C VAL A 173 -18.55 -13.00 -7.69
N GLY A 174 -18.71 -11.84 -7.05
CA GLY A 174 -19.54 -11.64 -5.87
C GLY A 174 -18.77 -11.62 -4.54
N ASP A 175 -17.49 -11.99 -4.52
CA ASP A 175 -16.66 -11.87 -3.32
C ASP A 175 -16.51 -10.41 -2.89
N LEU A 176 -16.64 -10.17 -1.59
CA LEU A 176 -16.41 -8.85 -0.98
C LEU A 176 -14.92 -8.51 -1.02
N VAL A 177 -14.63 -7.27 -1.43
CA VAL A 177 -13.27 -6.75 -1.52
C VAL A 177 -13.18 -5.32 -1.00
N PHE A 178 -11.97 -4.91 -0.64
CA PHE A 178 -11.69 -3.55 -0.17
C PHE A 178 -10.51 -2.99 -0.97
N ALA A 179 -10.72 -1.84 -1.61
CA ALA A 179 -9.66 -1.08 -2.24
C ALA A 179 -9.11 -0.07 -1.23
N ILE A 180 -7.80 -0.17 -0.96
CA ILE A 180 -7.07 0.69 -0.01
C ILE A 180 -6.07 1.53 -0.80
N GLY A 181 -6.00 2.83 -0.50
CA GLY A 181 -5.04 3.73 -1.11
C GLY A 181 -4.97 5.09 -0.38
N TYR A 182 -4.20 6.02 -0.95
CA TYR A 182 -3.95 7.37 -0.43
C TYR A 182 -4.46 8.45 -1.41
N PRO A 183 -5.78 8.65 -1.53
CA PRO A 183 -6.29 9.63 -2.46
C PRO A 183 -5.89 11.06 -2.04
N ARG A 184 -5.27 11.80 -2.96
CA ARG A 184 -4.99 13.24 -2.83
C ARG A 184 -4.23 13.65 -1.56
N ASN A 185 -3.36 12.82 -1.02
CA ASN A 185 -2.62 13.11 0.23
C ASN A 185 -3.47 13.50 1.45
N ILE A 186 -4.77 13.14 1.48
CA ILE A 186 -5.64 13.39 2.63
C ILE A 186 -5.60 12.25 3.67
N GLY A 187 -4.66 11.32 3.51
CA GLY A 187 -4.53 10.12 4.33
C GLY A 187 -5.10 8.88 3.65
N GLN A 188 -4.93 7.74 4.31
CA GLN A 188 -5.39 6.44 3.80
C GLN A 188 -6.92 6.40 3.73
N SER A 189 -7.45 5.85 2.65
CA SER A 189 -8.88 5.68 2.39
C SER A 189 -9.18 4.25 1.97
N VAL A 190 -10.35 3.77 2.37
CA VAL A 190 -10.83 2.43 2.05
C VAL A 190 -12.21 2.52 1.40
N SER A 191 -12.39 1.84 0.28
CA SER A 191 -13.69 1.65 -0.35
C SER A 191 -14.03 0.16 -0.41
N GLN A 192 -15.30 -0.17 -0.16
CA GLN A 192 -15.83 -1.53 -0.24
C GLN A 192 -16.54 -1.76 -1.56
N GLY A 193 -16.41 -2.96 -2.10
CA GLY A 193 -17.15 -3.43 -3.26
C GLY A 193 -17.13 -4.95 -3.34
N ILE A 194 -17.43 -5.46 -4.53
CA ILE A 194 -17.34 -6.88 -4.86
C ILE A 194 -16.48 -7.08 -6.11
N ILE A 195 -16.04 -8.29 -6.33
CA ILE A 195 -15.55 -8.71 -7.64
C ILE A 195 -16.74 -8.78 -8.60
N SER A 196 -16.77 -7.88 -9.58
CA SER A 196 -17.85 -7.76 -10.56
C SER A 196 -17.65 -8.69 -11.77
N ALA A 197 -16.38 -8.90 -12.19
CA ALA A 197 -16.01 -9.81 -13.26
C ALA A 197 -14.54 -10.24 -13.13
N ILE A 198 -14.21 -11.38 -13.73
CA ILE A 198 -12.84 -11.91 -13.78
C ILE A 198 -12.56 -12.24 -15.25
N THR A 199 -11.50 -11.63 -15.80
CA THR A 199 -11.01 -11.95 -17.14
C THR A 199 -9.87 -12.95 -17.04
N HIS A 200 -9.83 -13.92 -17.96
CA HIS A 200 -8.80 -14.95 -18.01
C HIS A 200 -8.05 -14.85 -19.35
N ASN A 201 -6.77 -15.19 -19.30
CA ASN A 201 -5.96 -15.42 -20.49
C ASN A 201 -6.33 -16.73 -21.17
N THR A 202 -5.73 -17.00 -22.34
CA THR A 202 -5.94 -18.26 -23.09
C THR A 202 -5.51 -19.52 -22.34
N ASP A 203 -4.61 -19.40 -21.38
CA ASP A 203 -4.11 -20.46 -20.49
C ASP A 203 -4.92 -20.60 -19.20
N SER A 204 -6.05 -19.89 -19.08
CA SER A 204 -6.93 -19.84 -17.90
C SER A 204 -6.33 -19.12 -16.68
N THR A 205 -5.20 -18.45 -16.79
CA THR A 205 -4.70 -17.56 -15.72
C THR A 205 -5.56 -16.31 -15.60
N VAL A 206 -5.77 -15.79 -14.38
CA VAL A 206 -6.50 -14.54 -14.17
C VAL A 206 -5.66 -13.39 -14.69
N SER A 207 -6.22 -12.60 -15.61
CA SER A 207 -5.53 -11.45 -16.23
C SER A 207 -5.98 -10.11 -15.70
N ILE A 208 -7.26 -9.98 -15.34
CA ILE A 208 -7.83 -8.72 -14.80
C ILE A 208 -8.93 -9.08 -13.80
N LEU A 209 -8.94 -8.38 -12.68
CA LEU A 209 -10.05 -8.35 -11.73
C LEU A 209 -10.84 -7.05 -11.94
N GLN A 210 -12.16 -7.17 -12.13
CA GLN A 210 -13.07 -6.03 -12.16
C GLN A 210 -13.80 -5.92 -10.83
N THR A 211 -13.94 -4.70 -10.31
CA THR A 211 -14.63 -4.41 -9.04
C THR A 211 -15.49 -3.14 -9.17
N ASP A 212 -16.54 -3.06 -8.35
CA ASP A 212 -17.30 -1.85 -8.13
C ASP A 212 -16.86 -1.08 -6.85
N ALA A 213 -15.82 -1.56 -6.15
CA ALA A 213 -15.13 -0.76 -5.16
C ALA A 213 -14.63 0.55 -5.79
N ALA A 214 -14.90 1.68 -5.16
CA ALA A 214 -14.58 2.98 -5.74
C ALA A 214 -13.06 3.17 -5.89
N ILE A 215 -12.59 3.15 -7.13
CA ILE A 215 -11.22 3.50 -7.51
C ILE A 215 -11.23 4.96 -7.96
N ASN A 216 -10.48 5.82 -7.28
CA ASN A 216 -10.35 7.24 -7.58
C ASN A 216 -8.88 7.62 -7.75
N PRO A 217 -8.56 8.76 -8.38
CA PRO A 217 -7.20 9.27 -8.44
C PRO A 217 -6.53 9.28 -7.06
N GLY A 218 -5.38 8.62 -6.95
CA GLY A 218 -4.65 8.37 -5.72
C GLY A 218 -4.78 6.95 -5.16
N ASN A 219 -5.83 6.18 -5.52
CA ASN A 219 -5.91 4.76 -5.15
C ASN A 219 -5.13 3.84 -6.11
N SER A 220 -4.75 4.32 -7.29
CA SER A 220 -3.93 3.57 -8.25
C SER A 220 -2.61 3.15 -7.63
N GLY A 221 -2.21 1.91 -7.83
CA GLY A 221 -1.04 1.29 -7.21
C GLY A 221 -1.28 0.76 -5.79
N GLY A 222 -2.42 1.07 -5.17
CA GLY A 222 -2.83 0.58 -3.86
C GLY A 222 -3.35 -0.86 -3.88
N ALA A 223 -3.70 -1.37 -2.71
CA ALA A 223 -4.12 -2.75 -2.54
C ALA A 223 -5.62 -2.96 -2.83
N LEU A 224 -5.96 -4.03 -3.54
CA LEU A 224 -7.25 -4.69 -3.49
C LEU A 224 -7.11 -5.91 -2.59
N ILE A 225 -7.83 -5.94 -1.46
CA ILE A 225 -7.75 -7.02 -0.48
C ILE A 225 -9.08 -7.77 -0.36
N ASP A 226 -8.99 -9.02 0.08
CA ASP A 226 -10.14 -9.84 0.45
C ASP A 226 -10.64 -9.55 1.88
N ILE A 227 -11.65 -10.30 2.32
CA ILE A 227 -12.21 -10.22 3.67
C ILE A 227 -11.24 -10.65 4.79
N ASN A 228 -10.14 -11.31 4.47
CA ASN A 228 -9.09 -11.72 5.41
C ASN A 228 -7.97 -10.68 5.52
N GLY A 229 -7.98 -9.64 4.68
CA GLY A 229 -6.91 -8.63 4.59
C GLY A 229 -5.76 -9.03 3.67
N GLN A 230 -5.94 -10.10 2.88
CA GLN A 230 -4.91 -10.59 1.95
C GLN A 230 -4.99 -9.86 0.61
N LEU A 231 -3.85 -9.55 0.02
CA LEU A 231 -3.74 -8.91 -1.29
C LEU A 231 -4.21 -9.85 -2.39
N ILE A 232 -5.25 -9.48 -3.13
CA ILE A 232 -5.72 -10.20 -4.32
C ILE A 232 -5.43 -9.47 -5.61
N GLY A 233 -5.14 -8.16 -5.56
CA GLY A 233 -4.78 -7.36 -6.73
C GLY A 233 -4.20 -6.01 -6.39
N ILE A 234 -3.61 -5.36 -7.42
CA ILE A 234 -3.15 -3.97 -7.38
C ILE A 234 -4.18 -3.11 -8.10
N ASN A 235 -4.77 -2.14 -7.41
CA ASN A 235 -5.72 -1.20 -8.00
C ASN A 235 -5.03 -0.45 -9.15
N SER A 236 -5.62 -0.43 -10.35
CA SER A 236 -4.95 0.16 -11.50
C SER A 236 -5.74 1.32 -12.09
N SER A 237 -6.84 1.06 -12.75
CA SER A 237 -7.55 2.04 -13.57
C SER A 237 -9.05 1.94 -13.42
N ILE A 238 -9.75 2.93 -13.96
CA ILE A 238 -11.20 2.94 -14.10
C ILE A 238 -11.58 2.89 -15.60
N PHE A 239 -12.71 2.27 -15.90
CA PHE A 239 -13.37 2.47 -17.19
C PHE A 239 -14.30 3.68 -17.04
N SER A 240 -14.00 4.78 -17.73
CA SER A 240 -14.78 6.01 -17.59
C SER A 240 -14.61 6.91 -18.82
N GLU A 241 -15.73 7.43 -19.32
CA GLU A 241 -15.75 8.46 -20.36
C GLU A 241 -15.54 9.86 -19.77
N SER A 242 -15.92 10.05 -18.51
CA SER A 242 -15.86 11.34 -17.82
C SER A 242 -14.55 11.57 -17.04
N GLY A 243 -13.68 10.55 -16.94
CA GLY A 243 -12.50 10.55 -16.07
C GLY A 243 -12.82 10.39 -14.57
N LYS A 244 -14.09 10.10 -14.22
CA LYS A 244 -14.55 9.84 -12.85
C LYS A 244 -14.99 8.40 -12.71
N PHE A 245 -14.93 7.85 -11.51
CA PHE A 245 -15.44 6.50 -11.23
C PHE A 245 -16.94 6.38 -11.52
N GLU A 246 -17.30 5.44 -12.40
CA GLU A 246 -18.67 5.16 -12.85
C GLU A 246 -19.13 3.75 -12.45
N GLY A 247 -18.55 3.16 -11.41
CA GLY A 247 -18.90 1.84 -10.91
C GLY A 247 -18.10 0.70 -11.55
N ILE A 248 -17.06 1.00 -12.34
CA ILE A 248 -16.18 0.01 -12.96
C ILE A 248 -14.73 0.37 -12.66
N GLY A 249 -14.09 -0.42 -11.83
CA GLY A 249 -12.67 -0.36 -11.52
C GLY A 249 -11.98 -1.65 -11.92
N PHE A 250 -10.68 -1.57 -12.18
CA PHE A 250 -9.83 -2.71 -12.55
C PHE A 250 -8.65 -2.83 -11.60
N ALA A 251 -8.25 -4.07 -11.34
CA ALA A 251 -7.05 -4.38 -10.59
C ALA A 251 -6.23 -5.47 -11.33
N THR A 252 -4.91 -5.29 -11.31
CA THR A 252 -3.97 -6.32 -11.74
C THR A 252 -3.91 -7.41 -10.68
N PRO A 253 -4.15 -8.70 -11.01
CA PRO A 253 -4.15 -9.78 -10.03
C PRO A 253 -2.82 -9.87 -9.27
N ALA A 254 -2.86 -10.18 -7.97
CA ALA A 254 -1.67 -10.28 -7.13
C ALA A 254 -0.68 -11.33 -7.65
N SER A 255 -1.14 -12.45 -8.23
CA SER A 255 -0.26 -13.45 -8.85
C SER A 255 0.59 -12.86 -9.97
N THR A 256 -0.05 -12.15 -10.92
CA THR A 256 0.64 -11.48 -12.02
C THR A 256 1.58 -10.39 -11.53
N ALA A 257 1.12 -9.59 -10.56
CA ALA A 257 1.91 -8.49 -10.01
C ALA A 257 3.17 -8.98 -9.28
N ILE A 258 3.05 -10.04 -8.47
CA ILE A 258 4.18 -10.62 -7.73
C ILE A 258 5.16 -11.36 -8.66
N GLU A 259 4.66 -12.04 -9.70
CA GLU A 259 5.52 -12.69 -10.69
C GLU A 259 6.34 -11.66 -11.48
N SER A 260 5.66 -10.65 -12.05
CA SER A 260 6.33 -9.52 -12.72
C SER A 260 7.35 -8.84 -11.81
N MET A 261 6.97 -8.54 -10.55
CA MET A 261 7.88 -7.94 -9.59
C MET A 261 9.15 -8.76 -9.36
N LYS A 262 9.06 -10.08 -9.21
CA LYS A 262 10.23 -10.95 -9.00
C LYS A 262 11.20 -10.87 -10.18
N GLU A 263 10.69 -10.92 -11.40
CA GLU A 263 11.50 -10.78 -12.61
C GLU A 263 12.16 -9.41 -12.71
N LEU A 264 11.41 -8.35 -12.39
CA LEU A 264 11.90 -6.98 -12.38
C LEU A 264 13.00 -6.76 -11.32
N ILE A 265 12.82 -7.29 -10.11
CA ILE A 265 13.83 -7.18 -9.04
C ILE A 265 15.11 -7.92 -9.42
N ILE A 266 15.02 -9.15 -9.97
CA ILE A 266 16.19 -9.92 -10.41
C ILE A 266 16.94 -9.12 -11.48
N SER A 267 16.23 -8.61 -12.48
CA SER A 267 16.82 -7.80 -13.56
C SER A 267 17.48 -6.52 -13.02
N ALA A 268 16.83 -5.85 -12.07
CA ALA A 268 17.36 -4.64 -11.45
C ALA A 268 18.63 -4.93 -10.63
N ILE A 269 18.64 -6.01 -9.84
CA ILE A 269 19.84 -6.43 -9.08
C ILE A 269 20.99 -6.74 -10.03
N ASP A 270 20.73 -7.46 -11.13
CA ASP A 270 21.76 -7.82 -12.10
C ASP A 270 22.35 -6.62 -12.83
N ALA A 271 21.55 -5.61 -13.04
CA ALA A 271 21.93 -4.42 -13.80
C ALA A 271 22.63 -3.34 -12.97
N ASN A 272 22.42 -3.32 -11.66
CA ASN A 272 22.91 -2.27 -10.77
C ASN A 272 24.08 -2.76 -9.90
N SER A 273 24.96 -1.82 -9.55
CA SER A 273 25.96 -2.00 -8.49
C SER A 273 25.36 -1.64 -7.15
N GLY A 274 25.92 -2.18 -6.08
CA GLY A 274 25.52 -1.82 -4.73
C GLY A 274 25.72 -0.32 -4.45
N TYR A 275 25.01 0.18 -3.45
CA TYR A 275 25.07 1.57 -3.00
C TYR A 275 25.23 1.65 -1.49
N LEU A 276 26.18 2.47 -1.02
CA LEU A 276 26.46 2.64 0.41
C LEU A 276 25.76 3.87 1.00
N GLY A 277 25.59 4.94 0.25
CA GLY A 277 24.97 6.19 0.72
C GLY A 277 25.88 6.97 1.66
N VAL A 278 27.12 7.27 1.23
CA VAL A 278 28.05 8.15 1.95
C VAL A 278 28.63 9.18 0.99
N ILE A 279 28.77 10.41 1.46
CA ILE A 279 29.60 11.42 0.84
C ILE A 279 30.85 11.55 1.70
N THR A 280 32.02 11.41 1.05
CA THR A 280 33.31 11.51 1.72
C THR A 280 34.06 12.74 1.27
N GLY A 281 34.70 13.42 2.17
CA GLY A 281 35.62 14.53 1.91
C GLY A 281 36.99 14.06 1.41
N GLU A 282 38.02 14.85 1.74
CA GLU A 282 39.40 14.51 1.39
C GLU A 282 39.95 13.36 2.23
N ALA A 283 40.94 12.67 1.66
CA ALA A 283 41.68 11.65 2.37
C ALA A 283 42.48 12.24 3.51
N LEU A 284 42.43 11.61 4.68
CA LEU A 284 43.21 12.08 5.84
C LEU A 284 44.69 11.86 5.63
N THR A 285 45.46 12.94 5.79
CA THR A 285 46.93 12.96 5.92
C THR A 285 47.35 12.83 7.37
N SER A 286 48.65 12.69 7.67
CA SER A 286 49.15 12.72 9.05
C SER A 286 48.84 14.06 9.73
N GLU A 287 48.95 15.14 8.99
CA GLU A 287 48.67 16.50 9.53
C GLU A 287 47.20 16.71 9.87
N SER A 288 46.29 16.29 8.96
CA SER A 288 44.84 16.40 9.23
C SER A 288 44.39 15.37 10.29
N SER A 289 44.98 14.19 10.36
CA SER A 289 44.73 13.20 11.43
C SER A 289 45.10 13.74 12.79
N GLN A 290 46.31 14.34 12.91
CA GLN A 290 46.74 15.02 14.14
C GLN A 290 45.85 16.20 14.50
N LEU A 291 45.44 16.99 13.50
CA LEU A 291 44.62 18.17 13.75
C LEU A 291 43.22 17.82 14.26
N PHE A 292 42.57 16.81 13.62
CA PHE A 292 41.19 16.47 13.94
C PHE A 292 41.05 15.47 15.09
N PHE A 293 41.99 14.56 15.24
CA PHE A 293 41.89 13.41 16.17
C PHE A 293 43.05 13.34 17.20
N GLY A 294 44.04 14.17 17.08
CA GLY A 294 45.18 14.20 18.00
C GLY A 294 46.12 13.01 17.81
N VAL A 295 45.99 12.23 16.73
CA VAL A 295 46.80 11.03 16.41
C VAL A 295 47.32 11.10 14.97
N ASP A 296 48.52 10.56 14.71
CA ASP A 296 49.21 10.73 13.42
C ASP A 296 48.92 9.62 12.40
N ASP A 297 48.32 8.52 12.82
CA ASP A 297 48.29 7.27 12.07
C ASP A 297 46.92 6.88 11.51
N VAL A 298 45.88 7.68 11.74
CA VAL A 298 44.58 7.42 11.15
C VAL A 298 44.60 7.81 9.65
N ARG A 299 44.37 6.83 8.82
CA ARG A 299 44.26 6.98 7.36
C ARG A 299 42.90 6.51 6.90
N GLY A 300 42.30 7.24 6.00
CA GLY A 300 40.97 6.92 5.47
C GLY A 300 40.28 8.10 4.85
N MET A 301 39.01 7.96 4.60
CA MET A 301 38.13 8.98 4.06
C MET A 301 37.19 9.49 5.16
N LEU A 302 37.21 10.80 5.40
CA LEU A 302 36.28 11.44 6.32
C LEU A 302 34.86 11.39 5.74
N VAL A 303 33.90 10.93 6.51
CA VAL A 303 32.48 10.96 6.16
C VAL A 303 31.94 12.36 6.42
N GLU A 304 31.53 13.06 5.38
CA GLU A 304 30.92 14.40 5.46
C GLU A 304 29.43 14.32 5.66
N SER A 305 28.76 13.41 4.92
CA SER A 305 27.33 13.17 5.08
C SER A 305 26.98 11.71 4.80
N VAL A 306 25.79 11.32 5.25
CA VAL A 306 25.21 10.00 5.07
C VAL A 306 23.77 10.16 4.65
N ASP A 307 23.39 9.48 3.58
CA ASP A 307 22.04 9.55 3.04
C ASP A 307 21.02 8.97 4.03
N ASP A 308 19.92 9.65 4.21
CA ASP A 308 18.81 9.13 5.00
C ASP A 308 18.28 7.83 4.35
N GLY A 309 18.20 6.77 5.16
CA GLY A 309 17.85 5.43 4.68
C GLY A 309 18.97 4.67 3.96
N GLY A 310 20.14 5.28 3.67
CA GLY A 310 21.27 4.62 3.04
C GLY A 310 21.84 3.45 3.87
N ALA A 311 22.55 2.52 3.21
CA ALA A 311 23.19 1.38 3.86
C ALA A 311 24.14 1.79 4.98
N ALA A 312 24.88 2.89 4.80
CA ALA A 312 25.76 3.45 5.81
C ALA A 312 25.00 3.95 7.05
N LYS A 313 23.85 4.61 6.86
CA LYS A 313 22.99 5.08 7.96
C LYS A 313 22.48 3.90 8.79
N ARG A 314 22.01 2.83 8.12
CA ARG A 314 21.57 1.60 8.79
C ARG A 314 22.69 0.92 9.57
N ALA A 315 23.92 0.98 9.05
CA ALA A 315 25.12 0.49 9.75
C ALA A 315 25.53 1.36 10.95
N GLY A 316 24.89 2.52 11.16
CA GLY A 316 25.24 3.47 12.20
C GLY A 316 26.51 4.29 11.89
N ILE A 317 26.90 4.40 10.62
CA ILE A 317 27.96 5.33 10.17
C ILE A 317 27.38 6.75 10.25
N ARG A 318 28.22 7.72 10.63
CA ARG A 318 27.82 9.10 10.92
C ARG A 318 28.79 10.08 10.28
N PRO A 319 28.37 11.32 10.01
CA PRO A 319 29.30 12.40 9.72
C PRO A 319 30.36 12.53 10.81
N GLY A 320 31.62 12.72 10.42
CA GLY A 320 32.77 12.76 11.32
C GLY A 320 33.48 11.41 11.52
N ASP A 321 32.90 10.28 11.08
CA ASP A 321 33.64 9.00 11.03
C ASP A 321 34.71 9.04 9.96
N VAL A 322 35.76 8.24 10.12
CA VAL A 322 36.77 8.01 9.09
C VAL A 322 36.67 6.57 8.61
N ILE A 323 36.29 6.34 7.37
CA ILE A 323 36.29 5.01 6.76
C ILE A 323 37.76 4.59 6.52
N THR A 324 38.25 3.64 7.28
CA THR A 324 39.62 3.17 7.21
C THR A 324 39.80 1.92 6.36
N LYS A 325 38.73 1.08 6.28
CA LYS A 325 38.75 -0.16 5.53
C LYS A 325 37.36 -0.56 5.04
N VAL A 326 37.32 -1.12 3.85
CA VAL A 326 36.08 -1.71 3.27
C VAL A 326 36.41 -3.14 2.84
N ASP A 327 35.67 -4.12 3.40
CA ASP A 327 35.98 -5.54 3.34
C ASP A 327 37.46 -5.83 3.68
N ASN A 328 38.26 -6.21 2.70
CA ASN A 328 39.71 -6.47 2.89
C ASN A 328 40.59 -5.32 2.36
N THR A 329 40.00 -4.28 1.79
CA THR A 329 40.75 -3.19 1.16
C THR A 329 40.91 -2.01 2.10
N GLN A 330 42.16 -1.58 2.36
CA GLN A 330 42.44 -0.36 3.09
C GLN A 330 42.04 0.85 2.26
N VAL A 331 41.33 1.80 2.89
CA VAL A 331 40.83 3.01 2.23
C VAL A 331 41.87 4.12 2.40
N LEU A 332 42.49 4.50 1.30
CA LEU A 332 43.43 5.62 1.22
C LEU A 332 42.89 6.75 0.33
N LYS A 333 41.86 6.47 -0.44
CA LYS A 333 41.16 7.40 -1.38
C LYS A 333 39.78 6.88 -1.70
N ALA A 334 38.90 7.77 -2.18
CA ALA A 334 37.49 7.45 -2.47
C ALA A 334 37.32 6.27 -3.46
N GLU A 335 38.26 6.15 -4.46
CA GLU A 335 38.20 5.07 -5.43
C GLU A 335 38.34 3.67 -4.80
N ASN A 336 38.97 3.54 -3.63
CA ASN A 336 39.03 2.26 -2.92
C ASN A 336 37.65 1.83 -2.45
N ILE A 337 36.85 2.75 -1.93
CA ILE A 337 35.47 2.52 -1.50
C ILE A 337 34.61 2.17 -2.73
N LEU A 338 34.67 3.02 -3.77
CA LEU A 338 33.89 2.83 -4.99
C LEU A 338 34.18 1.52 -5.70
N LYS A 339 35.45 1.07 -5.71
CA LYS A 339 35.84 -0.20 -6.34
C LYS A 339 35.19 -1.39 -5.62
N GLU A 340 35.23 -1.42 -4.29
CA GLU A 340 34.62 -2.52 -3.52
C GLU A 340 33.09 -2.54 -3.67
N ILE A 341 32.44 -1.38 -3.68
CA ILE A 341 31.00 -1.25 -3.85
C ILE A 341 30.57 -1.69 -5.27
N ARG A 342 31.30 -1.24 -6.33
CA ARG A 342 30.96 -1.58 -7.73
C ARG A 342 31.08 -3.06 -8.06
N ASN A 343 31.85 -3.81 -7.28
CA ASN A 343 32.00 -5.26 -7.44
C ASN A 343 30.89 -6.06 -6.75
N LYS A 344 29.96 -5.38 -6.08
CA LYS A 344 28.87 -5.99 -5.33
C LYS A 344 27.52 -5.54 -5.90
N LYS A 345 26.50 -6.34 -5.64
CA LYS A 345 25.12 -6.08 -6.05
C LYS A 345 24.33 -5.45 -4.90
N PRO A 346 23.21 -4.79 -5.18
CA PRO A 346 22.22 -4.48 -4.14
C PRO A 346 21.84 -5.75 -3.37
N GLY A 347 21.75 -5.65 -2.03
CA GLY A 347 21.52 -6.79 -1.15
C GLY A 347 22.79 -7.50 -0.66
N ASP A 348 23.93 -7.37 -1.34
CA ASP A 348 25.20 -7.95 -0.88
C ASP A 348 25.68 -7.30 0.42
N THR A 349 26.20 -8.13 1.31
CA THR A 349 26.76 -7.65 2.58
C THR A 349 28.18 -7.10 2.36
N ILE A 350 28.47 -5.97 3.03
CA ILE A 350 29.78 -5.34 3.05
C ILE A 350 30.21 -5.04 4.48
N ALA A 351 31.47 -5.24 4.78
CA ALA A 351 32.08 -4.91 6.07
C ALA A 351 32.85 -3.60 5.96
N ILE A 352 32.62 -2.69 6.90
CA ILE A 352 33.24 -1.37 6.92
C ILE A 352 33.90 -1.17 8.29
N GLU A 353 35.17 -0.78 8.30
CA GLU A 353 35.84 -0.34 9.51
C GLU A 353 35.91 1.19 9.52
N VAL A 354 35.36 1.78 10.56
CA VAL A 354 35.40 3.24 10.79
C VAL A 354 36.17 3.56 12.05
N PHE A 355 36.95 4.63 12.02
CA PHE A 355 37.56 5.23 13.20
C PHE A 355 36.60 6.29 13.75
N ARG A 356 36.24 6.16 15.03
CA ARG A 356 35.37 7.04 15.79
C ARG A 356 35.76 7.02 17.26
N ASP A 357 35.84 8.14 17.94
CA ASP A 357 36.12 8.24 19.38
C ASP A 357 37.34 7.43 19.80
N ASP A 358 38.46 7.60 19.08
CA ASP A 358 39.74 6.90 19.29
C ASP A 358 39.66 5.35 19.19
N LYS A 359 38.66 4.82 18.50
CA LYS A 359 38.45 3.39 18.32
C LYS A 359 38.12 3.02 16.88
N ILE A 360 38.57 1.84 16.48
CA ILE A 360 38.13 1.22 15.26
C ILE A 360 36.85 0.42 15.55
N ILE A 361 35.77 0.76 14.85
CA ILE A 361 34.47 0.10 14.93
C ILE A 361 34.26 -0.63 13.61
N LYS A 362 33.96 -1.92 13.67
CA LYS A 362 33.60 -2.71 12.51
C LYS A 362 32.09 -2.84 12.44
N VAL A 363 31.50 -2.40 11.32
CA VAL A 363 30.08 -2.50 11.04
C VAL A 363 29.85 -3.34 9.78
N MET A 364 28.70 -3.99 9.71
CA MET A 364 28.26 -4.75 8.53
C MET A 364 26.89 -4.24 8.11
N THR A 365 26.69 -4.12 6.80
CA THR A 365 25.41 -3.70 6.24
C THR A 365 25.19 -4.35 4.88
N SER A 366 23.92 -4.45 4.45
CA SER A 366 23.59 -4.79 3.06
C SER A 366 23.57 -3.52 2.23
N LEU A 367 24.22 -3.57 1.06
CA LEU A 367 24.18 -2.47 0.10
C LEU A 367 22.76 -2.25 -0.45
N GLY A 368 22.38 -0.99 -0.63
CA GLY A 368 21.09 -0.61 -1.21
C GLY A 368 21.17 -0.43 -2.73
N PHE A 369 20.08 0.05 -3.30
CA PHE A 369 20.06 0.63 -4.63
C PHE A 369 20.47 2.10 -4.53
N GLY A 370 21.38 2.54 -5.41
CA GLY A 370 21.67 3.95 -5.61
C GLY A 370 20.67 4.56 -6.60
N GLU A 371 21.00 5.72 -7.17
CA GLU A 371 20.29 6.22 -8.35
C GLU A 371 20.35 5.12 -9.42
N ALA A 372 19.23 4.39 -9.55
CA ALA A 372 19.17 3.23 -10.41
C ALA A 372 19.40 3.67 -11.86
N ARG A 373 20.30 2.98 -12.58
CA ARG A 373 20.21 2.99 -14.04
C ARG A 373 18.91 2.29 -14.39
N ILE A 374 17.91 3.10 -14.72
CA ILE A 374 16.62 2.65 -15.18
C ILE A 374 16.85 1.81 -16.44
N ILE A 375 16.64 0.51 -16.34
CA ILE A 375 16.71 -0.41 -17.46
C ILE A 375 15.29 -0.71 -17.87
N ASP A 376 14.91 -0.30 -19.07
CA ASP A 376 13.75 -0.85 -19.76
C ASP A 376 14.07 -2.28 -20.19
N PRO A 377 13.53 -3.33 -19.53
CA PRO A 377 13.81 -4.72 -19.90
C PRO A 377 13.40 -5.05 -21.34
N GLN A 378 12.51 -4.24 -21.93
CA GLN A 378 12.02 -4.41 -23.30
C GLN A 378 12.93 -3.76 -24.36
N SER A 379 13.91 -2.96 -23.95
CA SER A 379 14.87 -2.34 -24.91
C SER A 379 16.04 -3.26 -25.32
N GLN A 380 16.10 -4.48 -24.79
CA GLN A 380 17.16 -5.47 -25.08
C GLN A 380 16.76 -6.56 -26.10
N ASN A 381 15.61 -6.44 -26.76
CA ASN A 381 15.20 -7.35 -27.84
C ASN A 381 15.16 -6.68 -29.21
#